data_45e5a7fd20de98dae799392857653540
#
_entry.id   45e5a7fd20de98dae799392857653540
#
_cell.length_a   1.000
_cell.length_b   1.000
_cell.length_c   1.000
_cell.angle_alpha   90.00
_cell.angle_beta   90.00
_cell.angle_gamma   90.00
#
_symmetry.space_group_name_H-M   'P 1'
#
loop_
_entity.id
_entity.type
_entity.pdbx_description
1 polymer ?
#
loop_
_entity_poly.entity_id
_entity_poly.type
_entity_poly.pdbx_seq_one_letter_code
_entity_poly.pdbx_strand_id
1 'polypeptide(L)'
;MSFPIRSPRHQVHGIVIFARIVDKIRLDAEGKLPAGYHIGPMEGNRTFDDRVCKFLGVDFDDLSARALQGGSDEEVLEWCFEHGRKPDAEQIEVWNGFMSKRGWRDSGSAGLAEQKAEAGFAAREEIQTYFDLMDAEEGRA
;
A
#
# COMPACT_ATOMS: atom_id res chain seq x y z
N MET A 1 7.35 18.61 -9.06
CA MET A 1 7.26 17.19 -9.46
C MET A 1 6.56 16.38 -8.40
N SER A 2 5.68 15.50 -8.81
CA SER A 2 5.00 14.64 -7.87
C SER A 2 5.87 13.44 -7.52
N PHE A 3 5.67 12.90 -6.34
CA PHE A 3 6.36 11.70 -5.90
C PHE A 3 5.97 10.53 -6.82
N PRO A 4 6.90 9.64 -7.18
CA PRO A 4 6.63 8.61 -8.20
C PRO A 4 5.69 7.49 -7.75
N ILE A 5 5.45 7.35 -6.44
CA ILE A 5 4.52 6.35 -5.90
C ILE A 5 3.25 7.09 -5.47
N ARG A 6 2.10 6.63 -5.93
CA ARG A 6 0.84 7.29 -5.62
C ARG A 6 0.48 7.15 -4.14
N SER A 7 -0.37 8.06 -3.67
CA SER A 7 -0.84 8.04 -2.28
C SER A 7 -1.49 6.69 -1.95
N PRO A 8 -1.32 6.22 -0.71
CA PRO A 8 -2.04 5.01 -0.28
C PRO A 8 -3.56 5.17 -0.34
N ARG A 9 -4.05 6.42 -0.37
CA ARG A 9 -5.50 6.70 -0.44
C ARG A 9 -6.08 6.62 -1.84
N HIS A 10 -5.23 6.55 -2.86
CA HIS A 10 -5.70 6.42 -4.25
C HIS A 10 -6.45 5.10 -4.41
N GLN A 11 -7.66 5.17 -4.99
CA GLN A 11 -8.51 3.98 -5.13
C GLN A 11 -8.50 3.45 -6.57
N VAL A 12 -8.49 2.13 -6.69
CA VAL A 12 -8.71 1.43 -7.95
C VAL A 12 -9.92 0.51 -7.71
N HIS A 13 -10.97 0.69 -8.48
CA HIS A 13 -12.26 0.00 -8.25
C HIS A 13 -12.71 0.12 -6.78
N GLY A 14 -12.48 1.30 -6.20
CA GLY A 14 -12.87 1.59 -4.83
C GLY A 14 -11.92 1.02 -3.75
N ILE A 15 -10.83 0.36 -4.13
CA ILE A 15 -9.90 -0.28 -3.20
C ILE A 15 -8.67 0.60 -3.00
N VAL A 16 -8.37 0.93 -1.75
CA VAL A 16 -7.18 1.74 -1.40
C VAL A 16 -5.91 0.90 -1.45
N ILE A 17 -4.79 1.57 -1.58
CA ILE A 17 -3.40 1.07 -1.53
C ILE A 17 -2.95 0.25 -2.73
N PHE A 18 -3.85 -0.35 -3.50
CA PHE A 18 -3.48 -1.21 -4.63
C PHE A 18 -2.60 -0.50 -5.67
N ALA A 19 -2.97 0.73 -6.04
CA ALA A 19 -2.21 1.50 -7.04
C ALA A 19 -0.75 1.69 -6.61
N ARG A 20 -0.54 1.91 -5.33
CA ARG A 20 0.79 2.10 -4.75
C ARG A 20 1.68 0.87 -4.91
N ILE A 21 1.10 -0.31 -4.75
CA ILE A 21 1.83 -1.56 -4.90
C ILE A 21 2.25 -1.77 -6.35
N VAL A 22 1.36 -1.50 -7.29
CA VAL A 22 1.67 -1.58 -8.72
C VAL A 22 2.80 -0.61 -9.08
N ASP A 23 2.74 0.62 -8.55
CA ASP A 23 3.80 1.61 -8.78
C ASP A 23 5.15 1.10 -8.28
N LYS A 24 5.20 0.54 -7.06
CA LYS A 24 6.44 0.05 -6.49
C LYS A 24 7.02 -1.10 -7.29
N ILE A 25 6.19 -2.03 -7.71
CA ILE A 25 6.63 -3.17 -8.53
C ILE A 25 7.29 -2.67 -9.82
N ARG A 26 6.63 -1.74 -10.51
CA ARG A 26 7.12 -1.22 -11.79
C ARG A 26 8.38 -0.39 -11.62
N LEU A 27 8.45 0.44 -10.59
CA LEU A 27 9.64 1.25 -10.31
C LEU A 27 10.83 0.38 -9.94
N ASP A 28 10.60 -0.68 -9.16
CA ASP A 28 11.67 -1.59 -8.78
C ASP A 28 12.26 -2.29 -10.03
N ALA A 29 11.40 -2.73 -10.93
CA ALA A 29 11.83 -3.37 -12.17
C ALA A 29 12.66 -2.43 -13.07
N GLU A 30 12.40 -1.13 -12.98
CA GLU A 30 13.13 -0.10 -13.73
C GLU A 30 14.39 0.38 -13.01
N GLY A 31 14.64 -0.11 -11.79
CA GLY A 31 15.74 0.37 -10.96
C GLY A 31 15.52 1.76 -10.41
N LYS A 32 14.26 2.20 -10.29
CA LYS A 32 13.89 3.56 -9.88
C LYS A 32 13.13 3.64 -8.56
N LEU A 33 13.05 2.53 -7.83
CA LEU A 33 12.37 2.56 -6.53
C LEU A 33 13.17 3.44 -5.57
N PRO A 34 12.54 4.45 -4.93
CA PRO A 34 13.26 5.32 -4.00
C PRO A 34 13.92 4.56 -2.86
N ALA A 35 15.04 5.06 -2.38
CA ALA A 35 15.77 4.46 -1.27
C ALA A 35 14.87 4.37 -0.02
N GLY A 36 14.99 3.26 0.70
CA GLY A 36 14.20 3.04 1.91
C GLY A 36 12.83 2.43 1.67
N TYR A 37 12.42 2.29 0.41
CA TYR A 37 11.15 1.65 0.09
C TYR A 37 11.31 0.15 -0.06
N HIS A 38 10.26 -0.55 0.34
CA HIS A 38 10.21 -2.01 0.36
C HIS A 38 9.07 -2.51 -0.53
N ILE A 39 9.27 -3.66 -1.17
CA ILE A 39 8.21 -4.33 -1.93
C ILE A 39 8.02 -5.75 -1.42
N GLY A 40 6.77 -6.22 -1.49
CA GLY A 40 6.43 -7.59 -1.17
C GLY A 40 6.43 -7.93 0.32
N PRO A 41 6.20 -9.21 0.64
CA PRO A 41 6.22 -9.68 2.01
C PRO A 41 7.60 -9.59 2.64
N MET A 42 7.64 -9.31 3.94
CA MET A 42 8.87 -9.37 4.73
C MET A 42 8.74 -10.46 5.78
N GLU A 43 9.80 -11.23 5.98
CA GLU A 43 9.82 -12.25 7.01
C GLU A 43 9.59 -11.64 8.38
N GLY A 44 8.66 -12.22 9.14
CA GLY A 44 8.34 -11.77 10.49
C GLY A 44 7.56 -10.47 10.57
N ASN A 45 7.10 -9.94 9.44
CA ASN A 45 6.39 -8.68 9.42
C ASN A 45 5.24 -8.71 8.41
N ARG A 46 4.11 -8.09 8.78
CA ARG A 46 2.96 -7.97 7.89
C ARG A 46 3.00 -6.63 7.17
N THR A 47 3.60 -6.64 5.99
CA THR A 47 3.66 -5.43 5.16
C THR A 47 2.27 -5.16 4.54
N PHE A 48 2.06 -3.94 4.08
CA PHE A 48 0.82 -3.61 3.37
C PHE A 48 0.71 -4.40 2.06
N ASP A 49 1.85 -4.63 1.39
CA ASP A 49 1.87 -5.46 0.18
C ASP A 49 1.36 -6.87 0.46
N ASP A 50 1.82 -7.47 1.55
CA ASP A 50 1.36 -8.80 1.98
C ASP A 50 -0.14 -8.79 2.28
N ARG A 51 -0.62 -7.76 2.97
CA ARG A 51 -2.04 -7.65 3.32
C ARG A 51 -2.92 -7.55 2.08
N VAL A 52 -2.50 -6.77 1.06
CA VAL A 52 -3.24 -6.66 -0.19
C VAL A 52 -3.33 -8.02 -0.88
N CYS A 53 -2.21 -8.73 -0.96
CA CYS A 53 -2.19 -10.04 -1.61
C CYS A 53 -3.11 -11.02 -0.90
N LYS A 54 -3.13 -11.00 0.43
CA LYS A 54 -4.05 -11.87 1.20
C LYS A 54 -5.50 -11.47 1.02
N PHE A 55 -5.77 -10.17 0.99
CA PHE A 55 -7.12 -9.66 0.76
C PHE A 55 -7.66 -10.10 -0.60
N LEU A 56 -6.83 -10.03 -1.63
CA LEU A 56 -7.23 -10.40 -2.99
C LEU A 56 -7.03 -11.89 -3.30
N GLY A 57 -6.38 -12.63 -2.42
CA GLY A 57 -6.17 -14.07 -2.61
C GLY A 57 -5.18 -14.40 -3.71
N VAL A 58 -4.16 -13.58 -3.91
CA VAL A 58 -3.12 -13.81 -4.91
C VAL A 58 -1.75 -13.88 -4.25
N ASP A 59 -0.80 -14.52 -4.93
CA ASP A 59 0.58 -14.56 -4.51
C ASP A 59 1.31 -13.30 -5.02
N PHE A 60 2.20 -12.74 -4.21
CA PHE A 60 2.90 -11.51 -4.58
C PHE A 60 3.73 -11.67 -5.86
N ASP A 61 4.41 -12.81 -6.02
CA ASP A 61 5.24 -13.04 -7.21
C ASP A 61 4.39 -13.09 -8.47
N ASP A 62 3.21 -13.69 -8.39
CA ASP A 62 2.27 -13.76 -9.51
C ASP A 62 1.72 -12.37 -9.84
N LEU A 63 1.39 -11.59 -8.81
CA LEU A 63 0.95 -10.20 -9.01
C LEU A 63 2.04 -9.37 -9.66
N SER A 64 3.29 -9.52 -9.20
CA SER A 64 4.42 -8.81 -9.78
C SER A 64 4.58 -9.14 -11.25
N ALA A 65 4.52 -10.42 -11.61
CA ALA A 65 4.63 -10.86 -12.99
C ALA A 65 3.52 -10.24 -13.85
N ARG A 66 2.29 -10.21 -13.33
CA ARG A 66 1.18 -9.59 -14.06
C ARG A 66 1.35 -8.09 -14.23
N ALA A 67 1.75 -7.39 -13.17
CA ALA A 67 1.95 -5.94 -13.22
C ALA A 67 3.02 -5.56 -14.23
N LEU A 68 4.06 -6.37 -14.37
CA LEU A 68 5.15 -6.12 -15.31
C LEU A 68 4.77 -6.39 -16.77
N GLN A 69 3.65 -7.05 -17.01
CA GLN A 69 3.12 -7.19 -18.38
C GLN A 69 2.50 -5.90 -18.89
N GLY A 70 2.31 -4.92 -18.03
CA GLY A 70 1.74 -3.64 -18.39
C GLY A 70 0.21 -3.60 -18.22
N GLY A 71 -0.39 -2.58 -18.79
CA GLY A 71 -1.82 -2.36 -18.69
C GLY A 71 -2.17 -1.36 -17.61
N SER A 72 -3.46 -1.05 -17.52
CA SER A 72 -3.98 -0.11 -16.52
C SER A 72 -4.05 -0.77 -15.15
N ASP A 73 -4.18 0.06 -14.11
CA ASP A 73 -4.40 -0.44 -12.75
C ASP A 73 -5.64 -1.33 -12.69
N GLU A 74 -6.71 -0.91 -13.38
CA GLU A 74 -7.97 -1.64 -13.41
C GLU A 74 -7.78 -3.03 -14.04
N GLU A 75 -7.01 -3.12 -15.10
CA GLU A 75 -6.72 -4.40 -15.75
C GLU A 75 -5.93 -5.34 -14.85
N VAL A 76 -4.95 -4.81 -14.13
CA VAL A 76 -4.16 -5.60 -13.18
C VAL A 76 -5.03 -6.08 -12.04
N LEU A 77 -5.89 -5.21 -11.51
CA LEU A 77 -6.78 -5.57 -10.41
C LEU A 77 -7.83 -6.60 -10.85
N GLU A 78 -8.37 -6.46 -12.06
CA GLU A 78 -9.31 -7.44 -12.60
C GLU A 78 -8.65 -8.82 -12.76
N TRP A 79 -7.38 -8.84 -13.14
CA TRP A 79 -6.62 -10.09 -13.15
C TRP A 79 -6.57 -10.71 -11.73
N CYS A 80 -6.37 -9.88 -10.70
CA CYS A 80 -6.39 -10.36 -9.32
C CYS A 80 -7.75 -10.96 -8.94
N PHE A 81 -8.83 -10.31 -9.38
CA PHE A 81 -10.18 -10.82 -9.11
C PHE A 81 -10.41 -12.19 -9.73
N GLU A 82 -9.90 -12.39 -10.94
CA GLU A 82 -10.07 -13.66 -11.67
C GLU A 82 -9.22 -14.79 -11.10
N HIS A 83 -8.02 -14.49 -10.67
CA HIS A 83 -7.07 -15.50 -10.20
C HIS A 83 -7.11 -15.70 -8.69
N GLY A 84 -7.63 -14.75 -7.96
CA GLY A 84 -7.76 -14.81 -6.52
C GLY A 84 -9.22 -14.70 -6.13
N ARG A 85 -9.60 -13.53 -5.62
CA ARG A 85 -10.92 -13.31 -5.07
C ARG A 85 -11.40 -11.91 -5.41
N LYS A 86 -12.68 -11.79 -5.77
CA LYS A 86 -13.29 -10.48 -5.95
C LYS A 86 -14.07 -10.12 -4.68
N PRO A 87 -13.59 -9.13 -3.91
CA PRO A 87 -14.32 -8.72 -2.72
C PRO A 87 -15.63 -8.04 -3.08
N ASP A 88 -16.64 -8.18 -2.22
CA ASP A 88 -17.89 -7.47 -2.39
C ASP A 88 -17.80 -6.05 -1.78
N ALA A 89 -18.88 -5.26 -1.94
CA ALA A 89 -18.89 -3.88 -1.49
C ALA A 89 -18.63 -3.74 0.01
N GLU A 90 -19.17 -4.62 0.82
CA GLU A 90 -18.94 -4.57 2.26
C GLU A 90 -17.50 -4.92 2.62
N GLN A 91 -16.93 -5.92 1.98
CA GLN A 91 -15.53 -6.29 2.20
C GLN A 91 -14.59 -5.15 1.83
N ILE A 92 -14.88 -4.43 0.75
CA ILE A 92 -14.10 -3.26 0.35
C ILE A 92 -14.23 -2.15 1.41
N GLU A 93 -15.42 -1.91 1.92
CA GLU A 93 -15.63 -0.91 2.96
C GLU A 93 -14.83 -1.26 4.23
N VAL A 94 -14.85 -2.52 4.65
CA VAL A 94 -14.08 -2.99 5.80
C VAL A 94 -12.59 -2.83 5.54
N TRP A 95 -12.12 -3.23 4.36
CA TRP A 95 -10.72 -3.10 3.97
C TRP A 95 -10.27 -1.63 4.02
N ASN A 96 -11.03 -0.75 3.37
CA ASN A 96 -10.68 0.67 3.32
C ASN A 96 -10.68 1.28 4.71
N GLY A 97 -11.65 0.92 5.54
CA GLY A 97 -11.72 1.41 6.92
C GLY A 97 -10.55 0.95 7.77
N PHE A 98 -10.20 -0.32 7.67
CA PHE A 98 -9.06 -0.86 8.41
C PHE A 98 -7.74 -0.23 7.95
N MET A 99 -7.51 -0.22 6.65
CA MET A 99 -6.22 0.25 6.10
C MET A 99 -6.01 1.74 6.32
N SER A 100 -7.06 2.55 6.11
CA SER A 100 -6.93 4.00 6.24
C SER A 100 -6.72 4.47 7.67
N LYS A 101 -7.06 3.64 8.65
CA LYS A 101 -6.92 3.95 10.08
C LYS A 101 -5.79 3.18 10.75
N ARG A 102 -5.08 2.34 10.01
CA ARG A 102 -4.00 1.52 10.59
C ARG A 102 -2.96 2.43 11.24
N GLY A 103 -2.60 2.11 12.48
CA GLY A 103 -1.69 2.89 13.30
C GLY A 103 -2.40 3.76 14.33
N TRP A 104 -3.72 3.99 14.18
CA TRP A 104 -4.50 4.77 15.13
C TRP A 104 -5.18 3.83 16.11
N ARG A 105 -4.75 3.90 17.37
CA ARG A 105 -5.31 3.12 18.50
C ARG A 105 -5.43 1.62 18.18
N ASP A 106 -4.39 1.03 17.60
CA ASP A 106 -4.37 -0.39 17.27
C ASP A 106 -2.98 -0.98 17.52
N SER A 107 -2.79 -2.24 17.13
CA SER A 107 -1.51 -2.93 17.33
C SER A 107 -0.37 -2.35 16.48
N GLY A 108 -0.67 -1.50 15.52
CA GLY A 108 0.33 -0.82 14.70
C GLY A 108 0.78 0.52 15.27
N SER A 109 0.16 0.99 16.35
CA SER A 109 0.42 2.34 16.88
C SER A 109 1.87 2.54 17.34
N ALA A 110 2.45 1.55 17.99
CA ALA A 110 3.85 1.64 18.45
C ALA A 110 4.81 1.76 17.28
N GLY A 111 4.61 0.96 16.22
CA GLY A 111 5.42 1.02 15.02
C GLY A 111 5.28 2.36 14.30
N LEU A 112 4.08 2.91 14.27
CA LEU A 112 3.84 4.22 13.67
C LEU A 112 4.62 5.32 14.42
N ALA A 113 4.57 5.30 15.75
CA ALA A 113 5.29 6.28 16.57
C ALA A 113 6.80 6.21 16.32
N GLU A 114 7.33 5.01 16.20
CA GLU A 114 8.75 4.78 15.93
C GLU A 114 9.13 5.34 14.55
N GLN A 115 8.34 5.04 13.53
CA GLN A 115 8.60 5.53 12.16
C GLN A 115 8.45 7.05 12.07
N LYS A 116 7.49 7.64 12.77
CA LYS A 116 7.37 9.10 12.85
C LYS A 116 8.63 9.74 13.41
N ALA A 117 9.17 9.15 14.49
CA ALA A 117 10.39 9.66 15.12
C ALA A 117 11.57 9.58 14.14
N GLU A 118 11.72 8.47 13.43
CA GLU A 118 12.78 8.28 12.45
C GLU A 118 12.67 9.28 11.29
N ALA A 119 11.46 9.65 10.91
CA ALA A 119 11.21 10.62 9.84
C ALA A 119 11.35 12.08 10.30
N GLY A 120 11.54 12.32 11.60
CA GLY A 120 11.61 13.66 12.15
C GLY A 120 10.25 14.29 12.40
N PHE A 121 9.20 13.48 12.46
CA PHE A 121 7.81 13.95 12.60
C PHE A 121 7.18 13.64 13.96
N ALA A 122 8.00 13.31 14.97
CA ALA A 122 7.48 12.91 16.28
C ALA A 122 6.52 13.93 16.91
N ALA A 123 6.74 15.22 16.65
CA ALA A 123 5.91 16.30 17.20
C ALA A 123 4.67 16.62 16.36
N ARG A 124 4.51 15.99 15.21
CA ARG A 124 3.39 16.27 14.31
C ARG A 124 2.18 15.40 14.69
N GLU A 125 1.33 15.94 15.54
CA GLU A 125 0.18 15.22 16.09
C GLU A 125 -0.91 14.90 15.06
N GLU A 126 -0.96 15.65 13.95
CA GLU A 126 -1.93 15.40 12.87
C GLU A 126 -1.63 14.11 12.11
N ILE A 127 -0.41 13.58 12.21
CA ILE A 127 -0.06 12.29 11.62
C ILE A 127 -0.46 11.20 12.60
N GLN A 128 -1.62 10.60 12.35
CA GLN A 128 -2.23 9.62 13.25
C GLN A 128 -2.31 8.20 12.69
N THR A 129 -2.02 8.04 11.40
CA THR A 129 -2.10 6.73 10.72
C THR A 129 -0.89 6.54 9.81
N TYR A 130 -0.66 5.31 9.37
CA TYR A 130 0.38 5.04 8.38
C TYR A 130 0.10 5.76 7.06
N PHE A 131 -1.17 5.89 6.67
CA PHE A 131 -1.51 6.65 5.46
C PHE A 131 -1.11 8.12 5.60
N ASP A 132 -1.37 8.71 6.77
CA ASP A 132 -0.95 10.09 7.04
C ASP A 132 0.57 10.22 6.93
N LEU A 133 1.30 9.26 7.52
CA LEU A 133 2.76 9.29 7.51
C LEU A 133 3.31 9.17 6.09
N MET A 134 2.79 8.23 5.29
CA MET A 134 3.22 8.05 3.91
C MET A 134 3.02 9.33 3.10
N ASP A 135 1.86 9.95 3.21
CA ASP A 135 1.58 11.19 2.48
C ASP A 135 2.50 12.32 2.95
N ALA A 136 2.76 12.43 4.26
CA ALA A 136 3.65 13.45 4.79
C ALA A 136 5.09 13.25 4.32
N GLU A 137 5.59 12.03 4.37
CA GLU A 137 6.96 11.71 3.92
C GLU A 137 7.14 11.98 2.43
N GLU A 138 6.08 11.87 1.66
CA GLU A 138 6.09 12.04 0.21
C GLU A 138 5.64 13.43 -0.24
N GLY A 139 5.47 14.34 0.71
CA GLY A 139 5.21 15.75 0.42
C GLY A 139 3.77 16.10 0.06
N ARG A 140 2.79 15.26 0.42
CA ARG A 140 1.38 15.50 0.09
C ARG A 140 0.59 16.20 1.19
N ALA A 141 1.10 16.26 2.37
CA ALA A 141 0.31 16.79 3.48
C ALA A 141 0.74 18.22 3.85
#